data_3230cab00184353e237a8a1d16b18de9
#
_entry.id   3230cab00184353e237a8a1d16b18de9
#
_cell.length_a   1.000
_cell.length_b   1.000
_cell.length_c   1.000
_cell.angle_alpha   90.00
_cell.angle_beta   90.00
_cell.angle_gamma   90.00
#
_symmetry.space_group_name_H-M   'P 1'
#
loop_
_entity.id
_entity.type
_entity.pdbx_description
1 polymer ?
#
loop_
_entity_poly.entity_id
_entity_poly.type
_entity_poly.pdbx_seq_one_letter_code
_entity_poly.pdbx_strand_id
1 'polypeptide(L)'
;MTAEIICVGTELLLGNIVNTNAAYLAEKLAGAGLDCYYQTVVGDNVERLAGVLKCAMERSDVILLSGGLGPTEDDLTKETVAEVCGKNLSVDDHSMERIAEFFAVRDIQPTENNWKQAMVPEGAKVLDNDNGTAPGIILETEKNRIVLLPGPPAELVPMFEQQVLPYLDTLTPGVICSQMVKLCGVPESQVEDTLKDLIDGQTNPTIATYAKTGEVHIRVTASGEDTKAAGKAIKPVVKELKSRFGADIYSTKAETTLEMAVADLLMANDLTVTTAESCTGGMIAARIINVPGVSECYKAGLVTYSNKAKRKFLGVRKSTLDKYGAVSSKTASEMAKGAALLMKSDVAVAVTGIAGPDGGTEEKPVGLVYIACYMKDKVKVEEYHFRGNREKVREQTVIQALDLLRRSIIK
;
A
#
# COMPACT_ATOMS: atom_id res chain seq x y z
N MET A 1 -6.01 23.94 6.09
CA MET A 1 -6.70 24.10 4.78
C MET A 1 -7.40 22.79 4.48
N THR A 2 -8.60 22.89 3.92
CA THR A 2 -9.42 21.74 3.53
C THR A 2 -9.21 21.41 2.05
N ALA A 3 -9.12 20.12 1.74
CA ALA A 3 -9.01 19.63 0.37
C ALA A 3 -10.18 18.68 0.03
N GLU A 4 -10.53 18.60 -1.25
CA GLU A 4 -11.51 17.67 -1.78
C GLU A 4 -11.02 17.02 -3.07
N ILE A 5 -11.32 15.75 -3.25
CA ILE A 5 -10.93 14.98 -4.45
C ILE A 5 -12.18 14.66 -5.26
N ILE A 6 -12.15 14.98 -6.55
CA ILE A 6 -13.21 14.62 -7.51
C ILE A 6 -12.58 13.75 -8.59
N CYS A 7 -13.01 12.50 -8.69
CA CYS A 7 -12.59 11.60 -9.76
C CYS A 7 -13.66 11.53 -10.84
N VAL A 8 -13.25 11.85 -12.08
CA VAL A 8 -14.11 11.90 -13.25
C VAL A 8 -13.87 10.67 -14.10
N GLY A 9 -14.90 9.90 -14.36
CA GLY A 9 -14.85 8.71 -15.22
C GLY A 9 -16.06 7.81 -14.99
N THR A 10 -16.74 7.49 -16.05
CA THR A 10 -17.92 6.59 -16.03
C THR A 10 -17.51 5.17 -15.67
N GLU A 11 -16.31 4.70 -16.05
CA GLU A 11 -15.76 3.39 -15.72
C GLU A 11 -15.54 3.18 -14.21
N LEU A 12 -15.28 4.28 -13.47
CA LEU A 12 -15.19 4.26 -12.00
C LEU A 12 -16.55 4.00 -11.37
N LEU A 13 -17.61 4.64 -11.88
CA LEU A 13 -18.97 4.45 -11.40
C LEU A 13 -19.52 3.05 -11.69
N LEU A 14 -19.13 2.47 -12.83
CA LEU A 14 -19.53 1.12 -13.23
C LEU A 14 -18.72 0.02 -12.51
N GLY A 15 -17.69 0.40 -11.75
CA GLY A 15 -16.82 -0.55 -11.05
C GLY A 15 -15.90 -1.36 -11.98
N ASN A 16 -15.69 -0.90 -13.21
CA ASN A 16 -14.79 -1.55 -14.16
C ASN A 16 -13.33 -1.47 -13.72
N ILE A 17 -12.97 -0.40 -13.03
CA ILE A 17 -11.64 -0.19 -12.45
C ILE A 17 -11.76 0.28 -11.00
N VAL A 18 -10.73 0.01 -10.21
CA VAL A 18 -10.62 0.51 -8.83
C VAL A 18 -10.07 1.92 -8.85
N ASN A 19 -10.68 2.84 -8.09
CA ASN A 19 -10.23 4.22 -7.94
C ASN A 19 -8.95 4.31 -7.09
N THR A 20 -7.81 4.00 -7.68
CA THR A 20 -6.50 4.09 -7.01
C THR A 20 -6.01 5.52 -6.89
N ASN A 21 -6.42 6.42 -7.80
CA ASN A 21 -6.03 7.83 -7.77
C ASN A 21 -6.56 8.54 -6.51
N ALA A 22 -7.82 8.32 -6.13
CA ALA A 22 -8.38 8.92 -4.92
C ALA A 22 -7.62 8.48 -3.67
N ALA A 23 -7.29 7.20 -3.56
CA ALA A 23 -6.51 6.67 -2.43
C ALA A 23 -5.10 7.29 -2.38
N TYR A 24 -4.42 7.36 -3.52
CA TYR A 24 -3.10 7.97 -3.65
C TYR A 24 -3.11 9.46 -3.26
N LEU A 25 -4.01 10.23 -3.88
CA LEU A 25 -4.12 11.68 -3.61
C LEU A 25 -4.46 11.96 -2.14
N ALA A 26 -5.37 11.19 -1.54
CA ALA A 26 -5.73 11.35 -0.13
C ALA A 26 -4.53 11.08 0.80
N GLU A 27 -3.73 10.07 0.52
CA GLU A 27 -2.50 9.79 1.27
C GLU A 27 -1.51 10.95 1.18
N LYS A 28 -1.31 11.50 -0.03
CA LYS A 28 -0.37 12.60 -0.26
C LYS A 28 -0.86 13.91 0.33
N LEU A 29 -2.15 14.24 0.21
CA LEU A 29 -2.76 15.42 0.84
C LEU A 29 -2.61 15.39 2.37
N ALA A 30 -2.87 14.24 2.98
CA ALA A 30 -2.66 14.06 4.41
C ALA A 30 -1.19 14.23 4.80
N GLY A 31 -0.25 13.82 3.93
CA GLY A 31 1.19 14.06 4.10
C GLY A 31 1.58 15.54 3.99
N ALA A 32 0.89 16.29 3.14
CA ALA A 32 1.08 17.74 2.95
C ALA A 32 0.30 18.60 3.97
N GLY A 33 -0.44 17.97 4.91
CA GLY A 33 -1.17 18.69 5.93
C GLY A 33 -2.48 19.32 5.50
N LEU A 34 -3.07 18.77 4.47
CA LEU A 34 -4.36 19.16 3.98
C LEU A 34 -5.42 18.17 4.45
N ASP A 35 -6.46 18.65 5.09
CA ASP A 35 -7.56 17.81 5.58
C ASP A 35 -8.52 17.50 4.44
N CYS A 36 -8.60 16.23 4.03
CA CYS A 36 -9.50 15.76 2.99
C CYS A 36 -10.74 15.10 3.62
N TYR A 37 -11.87 15.82 3.62
CA TYR A 37 -13.13 15.31 4.19
C TYR A 37 -14.08 14.71 3.16
N TYR A 38 -13.89 15.01 1.87
CA TYR A 38 -14.78 14.57 0.80
C TYR A 38 -14.01 14.01 -0.38
N GLN A 39 -14.48 12.87 -0.86
CA GLN A 39 -14.05 12.26 -2.11
C GLN A 39 -15.28 11.92 -2.92
N THR A 40 -15.40 12.45 -4.13
CA THR A 40 -16.56 12.25 -5.01
C THR A 40 -16.11 11.58 -6.30
N VAL A 41 -16.91 10.62 -6.77
CA VAL A 41 -16.78 10.07 -8.12
C VAL A 41 -17.95 10.54 -8.95
N VAL A 42 -17.67 11.06 -10.14
CA VAL A 42 -18.69 11.53 -11.09
C VAL A 42 -18.39 10.99 -12.48
N GLY A 43 -19.43 10.60 -13.22
CA GLY A 43 -19.28 10.18 -14.63
C GLY A 43 -19.10 11.39 -15.54
N ASP A 44 -18.68 11.13 -16.77
CA ASP A 44 -18.39 12.08 -17.83
C ASP A 44 -19.68 12.78 -18.29
N ASN A 45 -20.09 13.82 -17.53
CA ASN A 45 -21.27 14.63 -17.78
C ASN A 45 -21.11 16.02 -17.20
N VAL A 46 -21.25 17.03 -18.04
CA VAL A 46 -21.01 18.46 -17.71
C VAL A 46 -21.87 18.93 -16.52
N GLU A 47 -23.17 18.67 -16.54
CA GLU A 47 -24.08 19.18 -15.51
C GLU A 47 -23.80 18.59 -14.14
N ARG A 48 -23.51 17.26 -14.08
CA ARG A 48 -23.18 16.57 -12.84
C ARG A 48 -21.83 17.04 -12.29
N LEU A 49 -20.81 17.12 -13.16
CA LEU A 49 -19.49 17.60 -12.76
C LEU A 49 -19.54 19.04 -12.28
N ALA A 50 -20.24 19.92 -12.99
CA ALA A 50 -20.45 21.31 -12.57
C ALA A 50 -21.14 21.41 -11.22
N GLY A 51 -22.16 20.59 -10.96
CA GLY A 51 -22.85 20.53 -9.66
C GLY A 51 -21.93 20.10 -8.51
N VAL A 52 -21.15 19.04 -8.72
CA VAL A 52 -20.16 18.55 -7.74
C VAL A 52 -19.08 19.60 -7.49
N LEU A 53 -18.53 20.20 -8.55
CA LEU A 53 -17.48 21.23 -8.44
C LEU A 53 -17.97 22.46 -7.67
N LYS A 54 -19.17 22.98 -7.97
CA LYS A 54 -19.75 24.12 -7.24
C LYS A 54 -19.88 23.80 -5.74
N CYS A 55 -20.37 22.62 -5.39
CA CYS A 55 -20.47 22.18 -4.00
C CYS A 55 -19.09 22.10 -3.32
N ALA A 56 -18.08 21.57 -4.02
CA ALA A 56 -16.72 21.50 -3.51
C ALA A 56 -16.10 22.90 -3.30
N MET A 57 -16.36 23.85 -4.21
CA MET A 57 -15.88 25.24 -4.11
C MET A 57 -16.45 26.01 -2.91
N GLU A 58 -17.62 25.63 -2.40
CA GLU A 58 -18.22 26.24 -1.25
C GLU A 58 -17.54 25.85 0.07
N ARG A 59 -16.99 24.62 0.14
CA ARG A 59 -16.55 23.99 1.40
C ARG A 59 -15.07 23.62 1.47
N SER A 60 -14.34 23.69 0.36
CA SER A 60 -12.94 23.26 0.29
C SER A 60 -12.03 24.34 -0.30
N ASP A 61 -10.84 24.50 0.27
CA ASP A 61 -9.83 25.48 -0.20
C ASP A 61 -9.08 24.98 -1.44
N VAL A 62 -8.82 23.67 -1.50
CA VAL A 62 -8.11 22.99 -2.56
C VAL A 62 -8.98 21.88 -3.13
N ILE A 63 -9.16 21.86 -4.45
CA ILE A 63 -10.00 20.87 -5.14
C ILE A 63 -9.14 20.19 -6.19
N LEU A 64 -8.96 18.87 -6.06
CA LEU A 64 -8.21 18.07 -7.03
C LEU A 64 -9.19 17.28 -7.88
N LEU A 65 -9.12 17.48 -9.20
CA LEU A 65 -9.88 16.69 -10.16
C LEU A 65 -8.91 15.71 -10.87
N SER A 66 -9.33 14.46 -11.03
CA SER A 66 -8.56 13.43 -11.76
C SER A 66 -9.44 12.79 -12.82
N GLY A 67 -9.00 12.85 -14.08
CA GLY A 67 -9.70 12.31 -15.23
C GLY A 67 -10.39 13.37 -16.12
N GLY A 68 -10.84 12.95 -17.30
CA GLY A 68 -11.55 13.79 -18.27
C GLY A 68 -10.70 14.89 -18.92
N LEU A 69 -9.38 14.69 -19.08
CA LEU A 69 -8.44 15.59 -19.77
C LEU A 69 -7.94 15.03 -21.10
N GLY A 70 -8.42 13.87 -21.50
CA GLY A 70 -8.05 13.24 -22.75
C GLY A 70 -8.55 13.97 -23.99
N PRO A 71 -8.32 13.39 -25.19
CA PRO A 71 -8.72 14.00 -26.46
C PRO A 71 -10.14 13.64 -26.90
N THR A 72 -10.86 12.80 -26.17
CA THR A 72 -12.18 12.29 -26.62
C THR A 72 -13.30 13.29 -26.32
N GLU A 73 -14.46 13.09 -26.93
CA GLU A 73 -15.58 14.02 -26.78
C GLU A 73 -16.20 14.00 -25.37
N ASP A 74 -16.00 12.92 -24.65
CA ASP A 74 -16.42 12.75 -23.25
C ASP A 74 -15.40 13.30 -22.23
N ASP A 75 -14.19 13.69 -22.67
CA ASP A 75 -13.23 14.42 -21.83
C ASP A 75 -13.63 15.89 -21.72
N LEU A 76 -14.37 16.23 -20.67
CA LEU A 76 -15.03 17.54 -20.50
C LEU A 76 -14.63 18.27 -19.21
N THR A 77 -13.62 17.75 -18.49
CA THR A 77 -13.28 18.27 -17.15
C THR A 77 -12.81 19.72 -17.19
N LYS A 78 -11.88 20.06 -18.08
CA LYS A 78 -11.35 21.43 -18.16
C LYS A 78 -12.37 22.43 -18.69
N GLU A 79 -13.19 22.04 -19.65
CA GLU A 79 -14.29 22.86 -20.20
C GLU A 79 -15.30 23.19 -19.08
N THR A 80 -15.70 22.18 -18.32
CA THR A 80 -16.63 22.35 -17.19
C THR A 80 -16.03 23.24 -16.09
N VAL A 81 -14.74 23.05 -15.75
CA VAL A 81 -14.05 23.88 -14.76
C VAL A 81 -13.95 25.32 -15.25
N ALA A 82 -13.60 25.55 -16.50
CA ALA A 82 -13.53 26.88 -17.09
C ALA A 82 -14.90 27.58 -17.02
N GLU A 83 -15.97 26.90 -17.42
CA GLU A 83 -17.34 27.44 -17.39
C GLU A 83 -17.76 27.80 -15.96
N VAL A 84 -17.59 26.88 -15.00
CA VAL A 84 -17.97 27.10 -13.58
C VAL A 84 -17.21 28.27 -12.96
N CYS A 85 -15.93 28.44 -13.36
CA CYS A 85 -15.07 29.54 -12.88
C CYS A 85 -15.20 30.83 -13.70
N GLY A 86 -16.07 30.87 -14.73
CA GLY A 86 -16.25 32.05 -15.59
C GLY A 86 -15.00 32.42 -16.38
N LYS A 87 -14.22 31.41 -16.82
CA LYS A 87 -13.00 31.57 -17.61
C LYS A 87 -13.21 31.12 -19.04
N ASN A 88 -12.58 31.81 -20.00
CA ASN A 88 -12.49 31.31 -21.36
C ASN A 88 -11.36 30.27 -21.47
N LEU A 89 -11.43 29.42 -22.48
CA LEU A 89 -10.33 28.57 -22.88
C LEU A 89 -9.47 29.27 -23.93
N SER A 90 -8.17 29.21 -23.79
CA SER A 90 -7.19 29.71 -24.75
C SER A 90 -6.15 28.62 -25.09
N VAL A 91 -5.57 28.72 -26.25
CA VAL A 91 -4.49 27.81 -26.66
C VAL A 91 -3.23 28.12 -25.85
N ASP A 92 -2.63 27.09 -25.29
CA ASP A 92 -1.31 27.16 -24.67
C ASP A 92 -0.26 26.65 -25.69
N ASP A 93 0.57 27.55 -26.19
CA ASP A 93 1.56 27.24 -27.23
C ASP A 93 2.58 26.20 -26.73
N HIS A 94 2.97 26.22 -25.45
CA HIS A 94 3.89 25.26 -24.89
C HIS A 94 3.28 23.85 -24.91
N SER A 95 2.01 23.69 -24.50
CA SER A 95 1.30 22.42 -24.60
C SER A 95 1.15 21.93 -26.05
N MET A 96 0.92 22.84 -26.98
CA MET A 96 0.88 22.48 -28.40
C MET A 96 2.21 21.90 -28.89
N GLU A 97 3.33 22.55 -28.54
CA GLU A 97 4.68 22.06 -28.89
C GLU A 97 4.94 20.67 -28.27
N ARG A 98 4.64 20.48 -26.99
CA ARG A 98 4.82 19.19 -26.30
C ARG A 98 3.96 18.06 -26.88
N ILE A 99 2.72 18.34 -27.26
CA ILE A 99 1.87 17.35 -27.94
C ILE A 99 2.49 16.99 -29.30
N ALA A 100 2.94 17.97 -30.07
CA ALA A 100 3.61 17.72 -31.36
C ALA A 100 4.86 16.85 -31.19
N GLU A 101 5.72 17.16 -30.24
CA GLU A 101 6.92 16.38 -29.92
C GLU A 101 6.59 14.94 -29.47
N PHE A 102 5.59 14.76 -28.62
CA PHE A 102 5.15 13.44 -28.16
C PHE A 102 4.76 12.51 -29.31
N PHE A 103 4.06 13.04 -30.31
CA PHE A 103 3.66 12.29 -31.50
C PHE A 103 4.82 12.11 -32.49
N ALA A 104 5.65 13.13 -32.67
CA ALA A 104 6.80 13.06 -33.57
C ALA A 104 7.81 11.98 -33.18
N VAL A 105 8.12 11.85 -31.86
CA VAL A 105 9.04 10.81 -31.36
C VAL A 105 8.51 9.39 -31.63
N ARG A 106 7.20 9.23 -31.78
CA ARG A 106 6.54 7.93 -32.02
C ARG A 106 6.22 7.66 -33.48
N ASP A 107 6.57 8.57 -34.38
CA ASP A 107 6.23 8.53 -35.81
C ASP A 107 4.72 8.38 -36.06
N ILE A 108 3.90 9.05 -35.25
CA ILE A 108 2.44 9.08 -35.32
C ILE A 108 1.98 10.50 -35.65
N GLN A 109 0.99 10.62 -36.52
CA GLN A 109 0.38 11.91 -36.79
C GLN A 109 -0.73 12.19 -35.78
N PRO A 110 -0.71 13.34 -35.08
CA PRO A 110 -1.79 13.71 -34.18
C PRO A 110 -3.09 13.95 -34.94
N THR A 111 -4.20 13.56 -34.35
CA THR A 111 -5.53 13.87 -34.89
C THR A 111 -5.98 15.25 -34.40
N GLU A 112 -7.02 15.80 -35.01
CA GLU A 112 -7.55 17.13 -34.65
C GLU A 112 -7.96 17.21 -33.16
N ASN A 113 -8.48 16.12 -32.61
CA ASN A 113 -8.88 16.01 -31.19
C ASN A 113 -7.70 16.16 -30.22
N ASN A 114 -6.49 15.75 -30.61
CA ASN A 114 -5.33 15.87 -29.71
C ASN A 114 -4.99 17.33 -29.41
N TRP A 115 -5.24 18.23 -30.34
CA TRP A 115 -5.00 19.66 -30.15
C TRP A 115 -5.95 20.31 -29.15
N LYS A 116 -7.15 19.73 -28.94
CA LYS A 116 -8.07 20.13 -27.89
C LYS A 116 -7.39 20.10 -26.51
N GLN A 117 -6.44 19.20 -26.29
CA GLN A 117 -5.75 19.06 -25.01
C GLN A 117 -4.90 20.30 -24.65
N ALA A 118 -4.44 21.06 -25.64
CA ALA A 118 -3.70 22.30 -25.43
C ALA A 118 -4.58 23.52 -25.09
N MET A 119 -5.90 23.36 -25.11
CA MET A 119 -6.81 24.41 -24.66
C MET A 119 -6.84 24.44 -23.13
N VAL A 120 -6.52 25.58 -22.52
CA VAL A 120 -6.45 25.72 -21.05
C VAL A 120 -7.27 26.94 -20.60
N PRO A 121 -7.81 26.95 -19.34
CA PRO A 121 -8.49 28.12 -18.82
C PRO A 121 -7.57 29.33 -18.71
N GLU A 122 -8.04 30.52 -19.10
CA GLU A 122 -7.27 31.76 -19.02
C GLU A 122 -6.78 32.04 -17.58
N GLY A 123 -5.47 32.32 -17.48
CA GLY A 123 -4.81 32.58 -16.19
C GLY A 123 -4.44 31.34 -15.39
N ALA A 124 -4.64 30.15 -15.93
CA ALA A 124 -4.21 28.91 -15.29
C ALA A 124 -2.70 28.69 -15.46
N LYS A 125 -2.11 28.01 -14.50
CA LYS A 125 -0.74 27.46 -14.59
C LYS A 125 -0.82 26.07 -15.21
N VAL A 126 -0.09 25.85 -16.30
CA VAL A 126 0.02 24.56 -16.96
C VAL A 126 1.06 23.70 -16.25
N LEU A 127 0.79 22.41 -16.14
CA LEU A 127 1.68 21.39 -15.61
C LEU A 127 2.08 20.43 -16.72
N ASP A 128 3.38 20.21 -16.89
CA ASP A 128 3.92 19.34 -17.93
C ASP A 128 3.59 17.87 -17.65
N ASN A 129 3.22 17.15 -18.71
CA ASN A 129 3.01 15.72 -18.69
C ASN A 129 4.12 15.01 -19.48
N ASP A 130 5.07 14.41 -18.79
CA ASP A 130 6.18 13.70 -19.44
C ASP A 130 5.80 12.28 -19.89
N ASN A 131 4.67 11.76 -19.44
CA ASN A 131 4.21 10.40 -19.70
C ASN A 131 2.98 10.31 -20.61
N GLY A 132 2.41 11.45 -21.00
CA GLY A 132 1.21 11.54 -21.84
C GLY A 132 1.11 12.86 -22.60
N THR A 133 -0.07 13.09 -23.18
CA THR A 133 -0.34 14.30 -23.98
C THR A 133 -1.20 15.34 -23.25
N ALA A 134 -1.95 14.93 -22.23
CA ALA A 134 -2.84 15.81 -21.50
C ALA A 134 -2.07 16.60 -20.43
N PRO A 135 -1.89 17.93 -20.56
CA PRO A 135 -1.30 18.74 -19.51
C PRO A 135 -2.19 18.75 -18.27
N GLY A 136 -1.56 18.82 -17.09
CA GLY A 136 -2.28 19.19 -15.88
C GLY A 136 -2.47 20.70 -15.78
N ILE A 137 -3.35 21.13 -14.90
CA ILE A 137 -3.74 22.53 -14.78
C ILE A 137 -3.89 22.90 -13.31
N ILE A 138 -3.35 24.06 -12.91
CA ILE A 138 -3.70 24.71 -11.63
C ILE A 138 -4.43 26.00 -11.95
N LEU A 139 -5.67 26.11 -11.56
CA LEU A 139 -6.49 27.31 -11.69
C LEU A 139 -6.72 27.90 -10.30
N GLU A 140 -6.26 29.13 -10.12
CA GLU A 140 -6.50 29.88 -8.88
C GLU A 140 -7.72 30.82 -9.07
N THR A 141 -8.61 30.75 -8.12
CA THR A 141 -9.71 31.71 -7.95
C THR A 141 -9.45 32.56 -6.71
N GLU A 142 -10.30 33.53 -6.41
CA GLU A 142 -10.18 34.32 -5.18
C GLU A 142 -10.21 33.43 -3.92
N LYS A 143 -10.98 32.34 -3.94
CA LYS A 143 -11.23 31.49 -2.78
C LYS A 143 -10.56 30.09 -2.89
N ASN A 144 -10.55 29.51 -4.06
CA ASN A 144 -10.15 28.11 -4.23
C ASN A 144 -8.90 27.95 -5.11
N ARG A 145 -8.22 26.82 -4.92
CA ARG A 145 -7.14 26.31 -5.76
C ARG A 145 -7.63 25.01 -6.41
N ILE A 146 -7.83 25.02 -7.71
CA ILE A 146 -8.43 23.92 -8.46
C ILE A 146 -7.30 23.29 -9.30
N VAL A 147 -7.03 22.01 -9.05
CA VAL A 147 -5.95 21.24 -9.71
C VAL A 147 -6.59 20.16 -10.55
N LEU A 148 -6.30 20.16 -11.86
CA LEU A 148 -6.77 19.15 -12.79
C LEU A 148 -5.59 18.23 -13.15
N LEU A 149 -5.80 16.93 -13.03
CA LEU A 149 -4.80 15.89 -13.26
C LEU A 149 -5.33 14.84 -14.25
N PRO A 150 -4.47 14.23 -15.07
CA PRO A 150 -4.88 13.16 -15.96
C PRO A 150 -5.44 11.94 -15.21
N GLY A 151 -6.19 11.08 -15.90
CA GLY A 151 -6.76 9.85 -15.35
C GLY A 151 -5.76 8.73 -15.10
N PRO A 152 -4.86 8.40 -16.06
CA PRO A 152 -3.92 7.30 -15.89
C PRO A 152 -2.95 7.53 -14.73
N PRO A 153 -2.81 6.57 -13.77
CA PRO A 153 -1.88 6.71 -12.63
C PRO A 153 -0.43 6.97 -13.04
N ALA A 154 0.01 6.40 -14.17
CA ALA A 154 1.38 6.58 -14.68
C ALA A 154 1.68 8.05 -15.10
N GLU A 155 0.66 8.84 -15.39
CA GLU A 155 0.74 10.26 -15.71
C GLU A 155 0.50 11.12 -14.45
N LEU A 156 -0.55 10.80 -13.70
CA LEU A 156 -0.98 11.54 -12.50
C LEU A 156 0.10 11.55 -11.42
N VAL A 157 0.67 10.40 -11.08
CA VAL A 157 1.59 10.26 -9.94
C VAL A 157 2.84 11.14 -10.11
N PRO A 158 3.63 11.04 -11.21
CA PRO A 158 4.80 11.88 -11.37
C PRO A 158 4.46 13.38 -11.49
N MET A 159 3.36 13.73 -12.17
CA MET A 159 2.91 15.12 -12.27
C MET A 159 2.55 15.70 -10.90
N PHE A 160 1.84 14.92 -10.08
CA PHE A 160 1.50 15.33 -8.72
C PHE A 160 2.75 15.52 -7.86
N GLU A 161 3.67 14.56 -7.84
CA GLU A 161 4.86 14.61 -6.99
C GLU A 161 5.83 15.73 -7.38
N GLN A 162 5.99 15.96 -8.68
CA GLN A 162 7.00 16.90 -9.17
C GLN A 162 6.48 18.36 -9.25
N GLN A 163 5.18 18.56 -9.43
CA GLN A 163 4.65 19.89 -9.73
C GLN A 163 3.53 20.33 -8.78
N VAL A 164 2.60 19.43 -8.40
CA VAL A 164 1.46 19.80 -7.54
C VAL A 164 1.88 19.82 -6.07
N LEU A 165 2.57 18.80 -5.60
CA LEU A 165 2.98 18.72 -4.19
C LEU A 165 3.87 19.91 -3.79
N PRO A 166 4.91 20.31 -4.56
CA PRO A 166 5.67 21.54 -4.25
C PRO A 166 4.81 22.80 -4.26
N TYR A 167 3.78 22.88 -5.14
CA TYR A 167 2.86 24.01 -5.14
C TYR A 167 2.01 24.03 -3.85
N LEU A 168 1.46 22.88 -3.44
CA LEU A 168 0.66 22.77 -2.20
C LEU A 168 1.49 23.13 -0.95
N ASP A 169 2.76 22.76 -0.92
CA ASP A 169 3.69 23.12 0.16
C ASP A 169 3.84 24.65 0.31
N THR A 170 3.65 25.43 -0.77
CA THR A 170 3.69 26.89 -0.68
C THR A 170 2.42 27.50 -0.04
N LEU A 171 1.33 26.75 0.01
CA LEU A 171 0.05 27.22 0.53
C LEU A 171 -0.10 26.99 2.05
N THR A 172 0.60 26.02 2.59
CA THR A 172 0.50 25.64 4.00
C THR A 172 1.64 26.25 4.80
N PRO A 173 1.35 27.12 5.80
CA PRO A 173 2.40 27.60 6.70
C PRO A 173 2.81 26.48 7.65
N GLY A 174 4.09 26.10 7.59
CA GLY A 174 4.67 25.06 8.43
C GLY A 174 4.87 23.73 7.69
N VAL A 175 5.59 22.82 8.33
CA VAL A 175 5.94 21.52 7.81
C VAL A 175 5.19 20.46 8.60
N ILE A 176 4.57 19.51 7.89
CA ILE A 176 4.01 18.29 8.49
C ILE A 176 4.97 17.15 8.24
N CYS A 177 5.29 16.43 9.30
CA CYS A 177 6.07 15.21 9.25
C CYS A 177 5.23 14.04 9.78
N SER A 178 5.38 12.90 9.15
CA SER A 178 4.79 11.65 9.64
C SER A 178 5.85 10.57 9.76
N GLN A 179 5.69 9.71 10.76
CA GLN A 179 6.48 8.50 10.92
C GLN A 179 5.55 7.32 11.12
N MET A 180 5.82 6.24 10.36
CA MET A 180 5.10 4.98 10.51
C MET A 180 5.75 4.13 11.60
N VAL A 181 4.92 3.41 12.36
CA VAL A 181 5.34 2.31 13.23
C VAL A 181 4.47 1.11 12.85
N LYS A 182 5.11 0.04 12.40
CA LYS A 182 4.43 -1.11 11.81
C LYS A 182 4.53 -2.32 12.73
N LEU A 183 3.38 -2.88 13.08
CA LEU A 183 3.22 -4.01 14.00
C LEU A 183 2.78 -5.26 13.26
N CYS A 184 3.21 -6.42 13.71
CA CYS A 184 2.71 -7.71 13.26
C CYS A 184 2.36 -8.60 14.47
N GLY A 185 1.28 -9.39 14.34
CA GLY A 185 0.87 -10.36 15.35
C GLY A 185 0.05 -9.79 16.51
N VAL A 186 -0.27 -8.48 16.49
CA VAL A 186 -1.12 -7.82 17.50
C VAL A 186 -2.46 -7.45 16.88
N PRO A 187 -3.61 -7.83 17.48
CA PRO A 187 -4.92 -7.40 17.01
C PRO A 187 -5.11 -5.89 17.11
N GLU A 188 -5.83 -5.30 16.15
CA GLU A 188 -6.14 -3.86 16.11
C GLU A 188 -6.78 -3.36 17.42
N SER A 189 -7.77 -4.07 17.95
CA SER A 189 -8.44 -3.72 19.20
C SER A 189 -7.49 -3.67 20.40
N GLN A 190 -6.47 -4.54 20.42
CA GLN A 190 -5.45 -4.52 21.46
C GLN A 190 -4.49 -3.33 21.28
N VAL A 191 -4.17 -2.97 20.04
CA VAL A 191 -3.36 -1.78 19.74
C VAL A 191 -4.09 -0.52 20.20
N GLU A 192 -5.37 -0.38 19.87
CA GLU A 192 -6.20 0.77 20.27
C GLU A 192 -6.32 0.87 21.79
N ASP A 193 -6.60 -0.24 22.48
CA ASP A 193 -6.67 -0.26 23.95
C ASP A 193 -5.34 0.14 24.58
N THR A 194 -4.23 -0.38 24.05
CA THR A 194 -2.88 -0.07 24.50
C THR A 194 -2.51 1.40 24.29
N LEU A 195 -3.10 2.07 23.27
CA LEU A 195 -2.81 3.46 22.92
C LEU A 195 -3.88 4.45 23.38
N LYS A 196 -4.92 4.00 24.06
CA LYS A 196 -6.08 4.80 24.42
C LYS A 196 -5.71 6.11 25.11
N ASP A 197 -4.81 6.08 26.08
CA ASP A 197 -4.32 7.24 26.82
C ASP A 197 -3.61 8.26 25.93
N LEU A 198 -2.85 7.78 24.92
CA LEU A 198 -2.15 8.64 23.96
C LEU A 198 -3.10 9.24 22.93
N ILE A 199 -4.10 8.47 22.48
CA ILE A 199 -5.10 8.91 21.50
C ILE A 199 -6.06 9.90 22.11
N ASP A 200 -6.60 9.64 23.32
CA ASP A 200 -7.54 10.51 23.99
C ASP A 200 -6.95 11.89 24.35
N GLY A 201 -5.65 11.94 24.62
CA GLY A 201 -4.93 13.17 24.99
C GLY A 201 -4.19 13.88 23.86
N GLN A 202 -4.29 13.39 22.63
CA GLN A 202 -3.47 13.89 21.51
C GLN A 202 -3.92 15.28 21.01
N THR A 203 -2.95 16.10 20.67
CA THR A 203 -3.13 17.37 19.98
C THR A 203 -2.15 17.51 18.83
N ASN A 204 -0.87 17.58 19.14
CA ASN A 204 0.26 17.56 18.20
C ASN A 204 1.48 16.94 18.92
N PRO A 205 1.93 15.75 18.53
CA PRO A 205 1.53 14.97 17.35
C PRO A 205 0.19 14.21 17.51
N THR A 206 -0.38 13.81 16.38
CA THR A 206 -1.53 12.92 16.30
C THR A 206 -1.11 11.48 15.98
N ILE A 207 -1.92 10.52 16.42
CA ILE A 207 -1.73 9.08 16.21
C ILE A 207 -2.93 8.53 15.47
N ALA A 208 -2.71 7.80 14.40
CA ALA A 208 -3.75 7.10 13.64
C ALA A 208 -3.36 5.64 13.43
N THR A 209 -4.29 4.73 13.65
CA THR A 209 -4.12 3.28 13.44
C THR A 209 -4.75 2.86 12.11
N TYR A 210 -4.09 1.96 11.40
CA TYR A 210 -4.54 1.40 10.13
C TYR A 210 -4.44 -0.12 10.19
N ALA A 211 -5.57 -0.80 10.26
CA ALA A 211 -5.62 -2.24 10.20
C ALA A 211 -5.33 -2.75 8.78
N LYS A 212 -4.48 -3.76 8.70
CA LYS A 212 -4.21 -4.55 7.50
C LYS A 212 -4.32 -6.03 7.84
N THR A 213 -4.34 -6.90 6.84
CA THR A 213 -4.37 -8.34 7.08
C THR A 213 -3.16 -8.75 7.93
N GLY A 214 -3.39 -9.14 9.19
CA GLY A 214 -2.34 -9.61 10.11
C GLY A 214 -1.33 -8.56 10.60
N GLU A 215 -1.50 -7.30 10.24
CA GLU A 215 -0.63 -6.18 10.61
C GLU A 215 -1.44 -4.98 11.08
N VAL A 216 -0.87 -4.15 11.95
CA VAL A 216 -1.40 -2.83 12.29
C VAL A 216 -0.31 -1.79 12.07
N HIS A 217 -0.62 -0.77 11.27
CA HIS A 217 0.27 0.34 11.04
C HIS A 217 -0.19 1.54 11.83
N ILE A 218 0.71 2.15 12.60
CA ILE A 218 0.47 3.35 13.38
C ILE A 218 1.20 4.50 12.71
N ARG A 219 0.47 5.54 12.33
CA ARG A 219 1.06 6.78 11.81
C ARG A 219 1.07 7.83 12.92
N VAL A 220 2.23 8.36 13.22
CA VAL A 220 2.43 9.50 14.12
C VAL A 220 2.72 10.71 13.26
N THR A 221 1.87 11.73 13.32
CA THR A 221 1.96 12.93 12.48
C THR A 221 2.07 14.18 13.36
N ALA A 222 3.04 15.02 13.09
CA ALA A 222 3.20 16.30 13.77
C ALA A 222 3.37 17.45 12.78
N SER A 223 2.80 18.61 13.11
CA SER A 223 3.08 19.89 12.48
C SER A 223 4.17 20.65 13.24
N GLY A 224 4.95 21.47 12.56
CA GLY A 224 6.00 22.30 13.13
C GLY A 224 6.38 23.46 12.22
N GLU A 225 7.14 24.41 12.74
CA GLU A 225 7.69 25.52 11.94
C GLU A 225 8.68 25.02 10.87
N ASP A 226 9.36 23.92 11.15
CA ASP A 226 10.28 23.24 10.24
C ASP A 226 10.27 21.72 10.48
N THR A 227 10.89 20.96 9.58
CA THR A 227 11.03 19.49 9.65
C THR A 227 11.70 19.02 10.96
N LYS A 228 12.60 19.82 11.51
CA LYS A 228 13.30 19.49 12.75
C LYS A 228 12.38 19.62 13.96
N ALA A 229 11.53 20.67 14.00
CA ALA A 229 10.54 20.89 15.06
C ALA A 229 9.47 19.78 15.03
N ALA A 230 8.89 19.48 13.87
CA ALA A 230 7.93 18.40 13.69
C ALA A 230 8.55 17.04 14.07
N GLY A 231 9.73 16.72 13.59
CA GLY A 231 10.45 15.50 13.95
C GLY A 231 10.80 15.39 15.44
N LYS A 232 11.05 16.52 16.12
CA LYS A 232 11.28 16.56 17.58
C LYS A 232 9.99 16.22 18.36
N ALA A 233 8.83 16.63 17.86
CA ALA A 233 7.55 16.30 18.46
C ALA A 233 7.20 14.80 18.29
N ILE A 234 7.51 14.18 17.14
CA ILE A 234 7.25 12.78 16.84
C ILE A 234 8.07 11.81 17.72
N LYS A 235 9.35 12.12 17.94
CA LYS A 235 10.31 11.22 18.60
C LYS A 235 9.86 10.65 19.96
N PRO A 236 9.30 11.44 20.90
CA PRO A 236 8.83 10.92 22.19
C PRO A 236 7.72 9.88 22.02
N VAL A 237 6.76 10.14 21.13
CA VAL A 237 5.64 9.23 20.87
C VAL A 237 6.14 7.93 20.27
N VAL A 238 7.01 7.98 19.25
CA VAL A 238 7.59 6.77 18.64
C VAL A 238 8.42 5.99 19.66
N LYS A 239 9.12 6.67 20.58
CA LYS A 239 9.83 6.00 21.68
C LYS A 239 8.87 5.28 22.62
N GLU A 240 7.75 5.90 22.96
CA GLU A 240 6.71 5.29 23.78
C GLU A 240 6.08 4.07 23.09
N LEU A 241 5.77 4.19 21.79
CA LEU A 241 5.29 3.04 21.01
C LEU A 241 6.28 1.87 21.03
N LYS A 242 7.58 2.16 20.88
CA LYS A 242 8.63 1.12 21.00
C LYS A 242 8.68 0.49 22.39
N SER A 243 8.40 1.25 23.43
CA SER A 243 8.35 0.72 24.80
C SER A 243 7.16 -0.21 25.02
N ARG A 244 5.98 0.14 24.45
CA ARG A 244 4.74 -0.63 24.63
C ARG A 244 4.68 -1.90 23.79
N PHE A 245 5.17 -1.85 22.55
CA PHE A 245 5.03 -2.95 21.58
C PHE A 245 6.32 -3.76 21.38
N GLY A 246 7.47 -3.22 21.70
CA GLY A 246 8.75 -3.93 21.69
C GLY A 246 9.00 -4.75 20.41
N ALA A 247 9.08 -6.08 20.58
CA ALA A 247 9.37 -7.01 19.48
C ALA A 247 8.24 -7.17 18.45
N ASP A 248 7.02 -6.71 18.74
CA ASP A 248 5.91 -6.75 17.80
C ASP A 248 6.09 -5.70 16.69
N ILE A 249 6.90 -4.67 16.92
CA ILE A 249 7.30 -3.70 15.89
C ILE A 249 8.31 -4.35 14.95
N TYR A 250 7.96 -4.42 13.65
CA TYR A 250 8.90 -4.91 12.65
C TYR A 250 9.61 -3.77 11.89
N SER A 251 9.02 -2.57 11.81
CA SER A 251 9.65 -1.40 11.20
C SER A 251 9.10 -0.08 11.73
N THR A 252 9.92 0.97 11.64
CA THR A 252 9.51 2.38 11.86
C THR A 252 9.69 3.23 10.61
N LYS A 253 9.88 2.60 9.45
CA LYS A 253 9.99 3.23 8.13
C LYS A 253 8.75 2.90 7.29
N ALA A 254 8.27 3.89 6.55
CA ALA A 254 7.04 3.76 5.74
C ALA A 254 7.18 2.74 4.60
N GLU A 255 8.33 2.71 3.94
CA GLU A 255 8.63 1.87 2.80
C GLU A 255 8.94 0.40 3.15
N THR A 256 9.39 0.11 4.38
CA THR A 256 9.80 -1.24 4.78
C THR A 256 8.58 -2.16 4.93
N THR A 257 8.53 -3.22 4.16
CA THR A 257 7.53 -4.30 4.31
C THR A 257 8.02 -5.37 5.29
N LEU A 258 7.12 -6.30 5.68
CA LEU A 258 7.47 -7.37 6.62
C LEU A 258 8.54 -8.30 6.03
N GLU A 259 8.42 -8.66 4.74
CA GLU A 259 9.41 -9.46 4.03
C GLU A 259 10.77 -8.75 3.90
N MET A 260 10.79 -7.42 3.70
CA MET A 260 12.04 -6.63 3.73
C MET A 260 12.69 -6.70 5.11
N ALA A 261 11.91 -6.50 6.17
CA ALA A 261 12.43 -6.58 7.55
C ALA A 261 13.00 -7.97 7.87
N VAL A 262 12.38 -9.05 7.35
CA VAL A 262 12.88 -10.43 7.48
C VAL A 262 14.18 -10.61 6.70
N ALA A 263 14.24 -10.16 5.44
CA ALA A 263 15.43 -10.26 4.60
C ALA A 263 16.62 -9.50 5.20
N ASP A 264 16.39 -8.27 5.67
CA ASP A 264 17.40 -7.46 6.35
C ASP A 264 17.99 -8.17 7.58
N LEU A 265 17.11 -8.80 8.39
CA LEU A 265 17.54 -9.56 9.56
C LEU A 265 18.35 -10.80 9.20
N LEU A 266 17.95 -11.54 8.15
CA LEU A 266 18.70 -12.69 7.67
C LEU A 266 20.09 -12.30 7.20
N MET A 267 20.17 -11.28 6.33
CA MET A 267 21.44 -10.78 5.80
C MET A 267 22.34 -10.19 6.90
N ALA A 268 21.77 -9.41 7.82
CA ALA A 268 22.53 -8.81 8.94
C ALA A 268 23.11 -9.84 9.93
N ASN A 269 22.58 -11.09 9.92
CA ASN A 269 23.07 -12.17 10.77
C ASN A 269 23.76 -13.28 9.99
N ASP A 270 24.05 -13.08 8.69
CA ASP A 270 24.65 -14.08 7.79
C ASP A 270 23.89 -15.43 7.77
N LEU A 271 22.55 -15.36 7.89
CA LEU A 271 21.68 -16.54 7.95
C LEU A 271 21.05 -16.85 6.60
N THR A 272 21.06 -18.12 6.25
CA THR A 272 20.35 -18.63 5.06
C THR A 272 19.02 -19.25 5.43
N VAL A 273 17.99 -19.07 4.57
CA VAL A 273 16.63 -19.53 4.82
C VAL A 273 16.07 -20.39 3.68
N THR A 274 15.21 -21.32 4.05
CA THR A 274 14.40 -22.17 3.15
C THR A 274 12.95 -22.19 3.60
N THR A 275 12.01 -22.24 2.65
CA THR A 275 10.58 -22.40 2.95
C THR A 275 10.07 -23.78 2.57
N ALA A 276 9.15 -24.34 3.38
CA ALA A 276 8.45 -25.60 3.11
C ALA A 276 6.94 -25.41 3.22
N GLU A 277 6.26 -25.37 2.10
CA GLU A 277 4.89 -24.91 2.02
C GLU A 277 3.90 -26.02 1.65
N SER A 278 2.75 -26.05 2.33
CA SER A 278 1.61 -26.86 1.97
C SER A 278 0.44 -25.98 1.54
N CYS A 279 -0.39 -25.50 2.46
CA CYS A 279 -1.59 -24.72 2.15
C CYS A 279 -1.32 -23.37 1.48
N THR A 280 -0.17 -22.76 1.69
CA THR A 280 0.24 -21.48 1.07
C THR A 280 0.74 -21.66 -0.36
N GLY A 281 1.24 -22.83 -0.74
CA GLY A 281 1.51 -23.20 -2.14
C GLY A 281 2.57 -22.33 -2.84
N GLY A 282 3.59 -21.86 -2.13
CA GLY A 282 4.66 -21.01 -2.66
C GLY A 282 4.51 -19.52 -2.37
N MET A 283 3.45 -19.08 -1.69
CA MET A 283 3.22 -17.66 -1.40
C MET A 283 4.26 -17.07 -0.44
N ILE A 284 4.80 -17.85 0.52
CA ILE A 284 5.86 -17.36 1.41
C ILE A 284 7.14 -17.16 0.59
N ALA A 285 7.50 -18.12 -0.25
CA ALA A 285 8.61 -18.00 -1.18
C ALA A 285 8.46 -16.76 -2.08
N ALA A 286 7.28 -16.60 -2.70
CA ALA A 286 6.98 -15.46 -3.57
C ALA A 286 7.13 -14.11 -2.85
N ARG A 287 6.66 -13.99 -1.60
CA ARG A 287 6.84 -12.76 -0.79
C ARG A 287 8.31 -12.46 -0.53
N ILE A 288 9.10 -13.47 -0.14
CA ILE A 288 10.52 -13.29 0.16
C ILE A 288 11.30 -12.89 -1.10
N ILE A 289 11.06 -13.54 -2.25
CA ILE A 289 11.80 -13.25 -3.49
C ILE A 289 11.46 -11.91 -4.14
N ASN A 290 10.41 -11.23 -3.69
CA ASN A 290 10.13 -9.84 -4.10
C ASN A 290 11.16 -8.84 -3.54
N VAL A 291 11.96 -9.24 -2.53
CA VAL A 291 12.99 -8.36 -1.96
C VAL A 291 14.26 -8.42 -2.81
N PRO A 292 14.71 -7.29 -3.39
CA PRO A 292 15.96 -7.26 -4.14
C PRO A 292 17.15 -7.70 -3.28
N GLY A 293 18.05 -8.49 -3.86
CA GLY A 293 19.26 -8.99 -3.17
C GLY A 293 19.04 -10.23 -2.29
N VAL A 294 17.80 -10.70 -2.10
CA VAL A 294 17.51 -11.83 -1.21
C VAL A 294 18.12 -13.16 -1.65
N SER A 295 18.60 -13.25 -2.90
CA SER A 295 19.32 -14.43 -3.41
C SER A 295 20.58 -14.79 -2.60
N GLU A 296 21.13 -13.86 -1.85
CA GLU A 296 22.27 -14.10 -0.96
C GLU A 296 21.89 -14.99 0.22
N CYS A 297 20.67 -14.89 0.73
CA CYS A 297 20.21 -15.64 1.91
C CYS A 297 19.10 -16.66 1.62
N TYR A 298 18.29 -16.53 0.56
CA TYR A 298 17.21 -17.44 0.25
C TYR A 298 17.68 -18.62 -0.61
N LYS A 299 17.63 -19.84 -0.07
CA LYS A 299 18.13 -21.05 -0.74
C LYS A 299 17.11 -21.73 -1.65
N ALA A 300 15.88 -21.96 -1.15
CA ALA A 300 14.82 -22.63 -1.91
C ALA A 300 13.45 -22.48 -1.28
N GLY A 301 12.41 -22.59 -2.12
CA GLY A 301 11.00 -22.78 -1.72
C GLY A 301 10.52 -24.18 -2.11
N LEU A 302 10.11 -24.99 -1.15
CA LEU A 302 9.68 -26.37 -1.33
C LEU A 302 8.17 -26.47 -1.18
N VAL A 303 7.42 -26.57 -2.27
CA VAL A 303 5.97 -26.79 -2.24
C VAL A 303 5.70 -28.29 -2.11
N THR A 304 5.42 -28.75 -0.89
CA THR A 304 5.18 -30.16 -0.57
C THR A 304 3.71 -30.41 -0.22
N TYR A 305 2.84 -30.26 -1.21
CA TYR A 305 1.39 -30.27 -1.02
C TYR A 305 0.83 -31.63 -0.61
N SER A 306 1.32 -32.72 -1.21
CA SER A 306 0.88 -34.07 -0.88
C SER A 306 1.68 -34.72 0.26
N ASN A 307 1.09 -35.71 0.93
CA ASN A 307 1.80 -36.52 1.92
C ASN A 307 3.02 -37.26 1.32
N LYS A 308 2.92 -37.67 0.06
CA LYS A 308 4.05 -38.28 -0.67
C LYS A 308 5.20 -37.30 -0.84
N ALA A 309 4.90 -36.03 -1.19
CA ALA A 309 5.92 -34.99 -1.32
C ALA A 309 6.57 -34.64 0.03
N LYS A 310 5.75 -34.49 1.11
CA LYS A 310 6.26 -34.28 2.48
C LYS A 310 7.26 -35.36 2.89
N ARG A 311 6.94 -36.62 2.60
CA ARG A 311 7.83 -37.75 2.89
C ARG A 311 9.08 -37.74 2.04
N LYS A 312 8.90 -37.62 0.72
CA LYS A 312 10.00 -37.77 -0.26
C LYS A 312 11.05 -36.68 -0.16
N PHE A 313 10.60 -35.43 -0.03
CA PHE A 313 11.49 -34.27 -0.07
C PHE A 313 11.91 -33.80 1.33
N LEU A 314 11.00 -33.82 2.31
CA LEU A 314 11.26 -33.29 3.64
C LEU A 314 11.53 -34.38 4.71
N GLY A 315 11.51 -35.65 4.34
CA GLY A 315 11.76 -36.74 5.26
C GLY A 315 10.68 -36.89 6.36
N VAL A 316 9.49 -36.32 6.17
CA VAL A 316 8.39 -36.50 7.14
C VAL A 316 8.06 -37.99 7.27
N ARG A 317 8.05 -38.50 8.48
CA ARG A 317 7.89 -39.96 8.71
C ARG A 317 6.46 -40.40 8.40
N LYS A 318 6.34 -41.60 7.82
CA LYS A 318 5.03 -42.20 7.55
C LYS A 318 4.22 -42.31 8.85
N SER A 319 4.83 -42.79 9.92
CA SER A 319 4.19 -42.91 11.24
C SER A 319 3.66 -41.58 11.80
N THR A 320 4.32 -40.46 11.51
CA THR A 320 3.85 -39.12 11.90
C THR A 320 2.58 -38.75 11.13
N LEU A 321 2.57 -38.99 9.82
CA LEU A 321 1.38 -38.72 9.00
C LEU A 321 0.21 -39.64 9.33
N ASP A 322 0.48 -40.94 9.57
CA ASP A 322 -0.55 -41.91 9.93
C ASP A 322 -1.18 -41.61 11.31
N LYS A 323 -0.38 -41.18 12.28
CA LYS A 323 -0.84 -40.93 13.66
C LYS A 323 -1.42 -39.52 13.85
N TYR A 324 -0.81 -38.47 13.30
CA TYR A 324 -1.15 -37.08 13.58
C TYR A 324 -1.77 -36.37 12.36
N GLY A 325 -1.71 -36.96 11.19
CA GLY A 325 -2.17 -36.36 9.93
C GLY A 325 -1.21 -35.34 9.35
N ALA A 326 -1.54 -34.87 8.16
CA ALA A 326 -0.77 -33.83 7.44
C ALA A 326 -0.79 -32.48 8.15
N VAL A 327 -1.92 -32.15 8.80
CA VAL A 327 -2.11 -30.90 9.53
C VAL A 327 -1.95 -31.18 11.04
N SER A 328 -0.74 -30.95 11.53
CA SER A 328 -0.36 -31.15 12.92
C SER A 328 0.95 -30.45 13.24
N SER A 329 1.14 -30.10 14.52
CA SER A 329 2.39 -29.54 15.05
C SER A 329 3.59 -30.45 14.74
N LYS A 330 3.41 -31.77 14.86
CA LYS A 330 4.47 -32.74 14.59
C LYS A 330 4.88 -32.76 13.12
N THR A 331 3.92 -32.73 12.20
CA THR A 331 4.19 -32.67 10.76
C THR A 331 4.87 -31.35 10.37
N ALA A 332 4.40 -30.20 10.88
CA ALA A 332 5.03 -28.92 10.64
C ALA A 332 6.49 -28.88 11.12
N SER A 333 6.73 -29.42 12.33
CA SER A 333 8.08 -29.52 12.89
C SER A 333 9.02 -30.37 12.02
N GLU A 334 8.56 -31.55 11.57
CA GLU A 334 9.37 -32.41 10.70
C GLU A 334 9.58 -31.77 9.31
N MET A 335 8.59 -31.05 8.78
CA MET A 335 8.73 -30.28 7.53
C MET A 335 9.82 -29.22 7.62
N ALA A 336 9.81 -28.38 8.69
CA ALA A 336 10.79 -27.33 8.87
C ALA A 336 12.21 -27.91 9.03
N LYS A 337 12.38 -28.90 9.89
CA LYS A 337 13.67 -29.56 10.08
C LYS A 337 14.17 -30.22 8.78
N GLY A 338 13.29 -30.93 8.09
CA GLY A 338 13.63 -31.60 6.83
C GLY A 338 14.04 -30.63 5.73
N ALA A 339 13.37 -29.47 5.62
CA ALA A 339 13.73 -28.44 4.66
C ALA A 339 15.11 -27.84 4.94
N ALA A 340 15.39 -27.48 6.21
CA ALA A 340 16.68 -26.96 6.60
C ALA A 340 17.83 -27.95 6.28
N LEU A 341 17.65 -29.22 6.62
CA LEU A 341 18.66 -30.25 6.38
C LEU A 341 18.87 -30.51 4.87
N LEU A 342 17.79 -30.57 4.09
CA LEU A 342 17.85 -30.81 2.64
C LEU A 342 18.62 -29.70 1.93
N MET A 343 18.34 -28.46 2.28
CA MET A 343 18.92 -27.29 1.60
C MET A 343 20.17 -26.75 2.30
N LYS A 344 20.56 -27.36 3.44
CA LYS A 344 21.68 -26.91 4.26
C LYS A 344 21.54 -25.42 4.61
N SER A 345 20.31 -25.01 4.98
CA SER A 345 20.01 -23.65 5.42
C SER A 345 20.02 -23.55 6.94
N ASP A 346 20.42 -22.38 7.47
CA ASP A 346 20.50 -22.12 8.90
C ASP A 346 19.12 -22.05 9.55
N VAL A 347 18.15 -21.56 8.76
CA VAL A 347 16.76 -21.37 9.17
C VAL A 347 15.83 -22.00 8.14
N ALA A 348 14.71 -22.57 8.60
CA ALA A 348 13.64 -22.97 7.72
C ALA A 348 12.28 -22.66 8.33
N VAL A 349 11.36 -22.10 7.52
CA VAL A 349 9.98 -21.93 7.92
C VAL A 349 9.08 -22.91 7.16
N ALA A 350 8.21 -23.62 7.88
CA ALA A 350 7.29 -24.58 7.27
C ALA A 350 5.85 -24.32 7.71
N VAL A 351 4.90 -24.56 6.78
CA VAL A 351 3.48 -24.38 7.06
C VAL A 351 2.67 -25.58 6.57
N THR A 352 1.69 -25.98 7.38
CA THR A 352 0.68 -26.96 7.00
C THR A 352 -0.65 -26.59 7.65
N GLY A 353 -1.76 -26.69 6.89
CA GLY A 353 -3.05 -26.21 7.38
C GLY A 353 -4.22 -26.53 6.45
N ILE A 354 -5.42 -26.21 6.91
CA ILE A 354 -6.70 -26.39 6.22
C ILE A 354 -7.21 -25.00 5.83
N ALA A 355 -6.98 -24.61 4.58
CA ALA A 355 -7.38 -23.28 4.10
C ALA A 355 -8.85 -23.17 3.70
N GLY A 356 -9.56 -24.31 3.58
CA GLY A 356 -10.96 -24.32 3.18
C GLY A 356 -11.19 -24.22 1.65
N PRO A 357 -12.47 -24.13 1.17
CA PRO A 357 -13.67 -24.18 2.01
C PRO A 357 -13.93 -25.54 2.65
N ASP A 358 -13.44 -26.64 2.04
CA ASP A 358 -13.62 -28.02 2.47
C ASP A 358 -12.40 -28.53 3.25
N GLY A 359 -12.49 -29.79 3.75
CA GLY A 359 -11.41 -30.52 4.39
C GLY A 359 -11.29 -30.29 5.89
N GLY A 360 -12.19 -29.49 6.48
CA GLY A 360 -12.29 -29.34 7.94
C GLY A 360 -13.07 -30.48 8.59
N THR A 361 -12.72 -30.75 9.85
CA THR A 361 -13.47 -31.62 10.75
C THR A 361 -13.71 -30.87 12.07
N GLU A 362 -14.51 -31.42 12.97
CA GLU A 362 -14.72 -30.82 14.30
C GLU A 362 -13.41 -30.68 15.07
N GLU A 363 -12.53 -31.68 15.00
CA GLU A 363 -11.20 -31.66 15.63
C GLU A 363 -10.18 -30.78 14.90
N LYS A 364 -10.31 -30.65 13.59
CA LYS A 364 -9.41 -29.87 12.74
C LYS A 364 -10.23 -28.97 11.81
N PRO A 365 -10.72 -27.83 12.31
CA PRO A 365 -11.59 -26.96 11.52
C PRO A 365 -10.85 -26.27 10.38
N VAL A 366 -11.60 -25.76 9.42
CA VAL A 366 -11.08 -24.82 8.41
C VAL A 366 -10.48 -23.61 9.13
N GLY A 367 -9.31 -23.19 8.69
CA GLY A 367 -8.51 -22.14 9.31
C GLY A 367 -7.44 -22.63 10.28
N LEU A 368 -7.45 -23.91 10.68
CA LEU A 368 -6.38 -24.49 11.48
C LEU A 368 -5.09 -24.57 10.66
N VAL A 369 -4.04 -23.92 11.15
CA VAL A 369 -2.71 -23.88 10.52
C VAL A 369 -1.63 -24.05 11.59
N TYR A 370 -0.65 -24.89 11.30
CA TYR A 370 0.59 -25.00 12.06
C TYR A 370 1.72 -24.35 11.28
N ILE A 371 2.45 -23.45 11.92
CA ILE A 371 3.62 -22.77 11.38
C ILE A 371 4.82 -23.15 12.24
N ALA A 372 5.89 -23.64 11.62
CA ALA A 372 7.09 -24.08 12.28
C ALA A 372 8.31 -23.30 11.77
N CYS A 373 9.17 -22.87 12.68
CA CYS A 373 10.47 -22.28 12.36
C CYS A 373 11.58 -23.14 12.99
N TYR A 374 12.48 -23.68 12.15
CA TYR A 374 13.70 -24.36 12.57
C TYR A 374 14.86 -23.36 12.59
N MET A 375 15.60 -23.33 13.65
CA MET A 375 16.85 -22.57 13.78
C MET A 375 17.70 -23.13 14.92
N LYS A 376 19.02 -23.25 14.70
CA LYS A 376 19.99 -23.75 15.73
C LYS A 376 19.53 -25.05 16.40
N ASP A 377 19.20 -26.05 15.58
CA ASP A 377 18.73 -27.39 16.00
C ASP A 377 17.44 -27.42 16.84
N LYS A 378 16.74 -26.27 16.96
CA LYS A 378 15.47 -26.16 17.63
C LYS A 378 14.35 -25.89 16.62
N VAL A 379 13.15 -26.38 16.93
CA VAL A 379 11.96 -26.07 16.16
C VAL A 379 10.93 -25.43 17.08
N LYS A 380 10.54 -24.22 16.76
CA LYS A 380 9.37 -23.56 17.37
C LYS A 380 8.16 -23.82 16.47
N VAL A 381 7.04 -24.23 17.04
CA VAL A 381 5.79 -24.43 16.31
C VAL A 381 4.70 -23.60 16.98
N GLU A 382 3.95 -22.88 16.19
CA GLU A 382 2.79 -22.13 16.62
C GLU A 382 1.54 -22.65 15.89
N GLU A 383 0.43 -22.68 16.61
CA GLU A 383 -0.89 -23.09 16.12
C GLU A 383 -1.76 -21.87 15.95
N TYR A 384 -2.45 -21.78 14.81
CA TYR A 384 -3.34 -20.68 14.49
C TYR A 384 -4.72 -21.17 14.03
N HIS A 385 -5.75 -20.41 14.35
CA HIS A 385 -7.12 -20.60 13.90
C HIS A 385 -7.59 -19.36 13.16
N PHE A 386 -7.24 -19.28 11.88
CA PHE A 386 -7.59 -18.15 11.04
C PHE A 386 -9.06 -18.17 10.62
N ARG A 387 -9.63 -16.97 10.45
CA ARG A 387 -11.00 -16.79 9.98
C ARG A 387 -11.01 -16.18 8.57
N GLY A 388 -12.04 -16.52 7.80
CA GLY A 388 -12.25 -16.00 6.45
C GLY A 388 -12.27 -17.08 5.38
N ASN A 389 -12.27 -16.65 4.13
CA ASN A 389 -12.20 -17.54 2.98
C ASN A 389 -10.78 -18.12 2.81
N ARG A 390 -10.65 -19.04 1.86
CA ARG A 390 -9.37 -19.70 1.52
C ARG A 390 -8.22 -18.73 1.28
N GLU A 391 -8.47 -17.65 0.57
CA GLU A 391 -7.47 -16.64 0.26
C GLU A 391 -6.97 -15.94 1.54
N LYS A 392 -7.89 -15.46 2.37
CA LYS A 392 -7.58 -14.83 3.66
C LYS A 392 -6.80 -15.74 4.60
N VAL A 393 -7.18 -17.03 4.71
CA VAL A 393 -6.44 -17.99 5.54
C VAL A 393 -5.00 -18.15 5.06
N ARG A 394 -4.79 -18.26 3.75
CA ARG A 394 -3.46 -18.37 3.14
C ARG A 394 -2.64 -17.12 3.35
N GLU A 395 -3.22 -15.94 3.15
CA GLU A 395 -2.56 -14.65 3.35
C GLU A 395 -2.13 -14.45 4.81
N GLN A 396 -3.03 -14.67 5.76
CA GLN A 396 -2.71 -14.61 7.19
C GLN A 396 -1.62 -15.61 7.57
N THR A 397 -1.62 -16.81 6.97
CA THR A 397 -0.58 -17.82 7.18
C THR A 397 0.80 -17.30 6.73
N VAL A 398 0.87 -16.63 5.57
CA VAL A 398 2.12 -16.06 5.05
C VAL A 398 2.67 -15.02 6.00
N ILE A 399 1.82 -14.10 6.45
CA ILE A 399 2.22 -13.01 7.37
C ILE A 399 2.73 -13.57 8.70
N GLN A 400 1.99 -14.51 9.31
CA GLN A 400 2.41 -15.12 10.57
C GLN A 400 3.67 -16.00 10.41
N ALA A 401 3.88 -16.60 9.24
CA ALA A 401 5.11 -17.35 8.95
C ALA A 401 6.33 -16.43 8.87
N LEU A 402 6.20 -15.28 8.20
CA LEU A 402 7.25 -14.27 8.13
C LEU A 402 7.54 -13.67 9.52
N ASP A 403 6.50 -13.41 10.30
CA ASP A 403 6.67 -12.86 11.66
C ASP A 403 7.29 -13.89 12.63
N LEU A 404 6.90 -15.16 12.56
CA LEU A 404 7.54 -16.22 13.35
C LEU A 404 9.03 -16.35 12.99
N LEU A 405 9.36 -16.28 11.70
CA LEU A 405 10.74 -16.27 11.21
C LEU A 405 11.50 -15.08 11.80
N ARG A 406 10.97 -13.86 11.67
CA ARG A 406 11.52 -12.64 12.24
C ARG A 406 11.78 -12.75 13.75
N ARG A 407 10.75 -13.13 14.52
CA ARG A 407 10.83 -13.29 15.98
C ARG A 407 11.80 -14.41 16.42
N SER A 408 12.07 -15.35 15.55
CA SER A 408 13.05 -16.42 15.84
C SER A 408 14.49 -15.94 15.68
N ILE A 409 14.73 -14.96 14.80
CA ILE A 409 16.06 -14.39 14.58
C ILE A 409 16.44 -13.38 15.65
N ILE A 410 15.50 -12.50 16.07
CA ILE A 410 15.78 -11.42 17.03
C ILE A 410 15.93 -11.89 18.50
N LYS A 411 15.64 -13.15 18.78
CA LYS A 411 15.84 -13.79 20.10
C LYS A 411 17.19 -14.47 20.21
#